data_d2fe3c1ad4b6edf2d0aa0ec6fd566d20
#
_entry.id   d2fe3c1ad4b6edf2d0aa0ec6fd566d20
#
_cell.length_a   1.000
_cell.length_b   1.000
_cell.length_c   1.000
_cell.angle_alpha   90.00
_cell.angle_beta   90.00
_cell.angle_gamma   90.00
#
_symmetry.space_group_name_H-M   'P 1'
#
loop_
_entity.id
_entity.type
_entity.pdbx_description
1 polymer ?
#
loop_
_entity_poly.entity_id
_entity_poly.type
_entity_poly.pdbx_seq_one_letter_code
_entity_poly.pdbx_strand_id
1 'polypeptide(L)'
;EERSMDIVIAQPFWLTIWAMLLYAAFLCLIAIILLRILILRKQRKVSDEKIHFFINTAHDIRTPLTLIKAPLEELREKEELSKEGISNMNTALRNVNALLRLTTNLINFERADVYSSELYISEHELNTFMNEIFNAFQQYANIKHINFTYESNFRYMNVWFDKEKMESIFKNIISNALKYTPENGNVQVFVSETSDSWSVEVRDTGIGIPANEQKKLFKLHFRGSNAINSKVTGSGIGLMLVWKLVRLHKGKINLSSIENQGSVIKITFPKDSKRFRKAHLATPSKQRIENTIDNVPPPSPEIYENAQKKENINHRRILI
;
A
#
# COMPACT_ATOMS: atom_id res chain seq x y z
N GLU A 1 -88.82 9.96 -36.52
CA GLU A 1 -88.00 9.40 -35.43
C GLU A 1 -86.54 9.84 -35.66
N GLU A 2 -86.08 10.85 -34.96
CA GLU A 2 -84.64 11.22 -34.94
C GLU A 2 -83.90 10.25 -34.08
N ARG A 3 -83.00 9.45 -34.64
CA ARG A 3 -82.05 8.62 -33.88
C ARG A 3 -80.82 9.45 -33.57
N SER A 4 -80.72 9.90 -32.32
CA SER A 4 -79.46 10.47 -31.81
C SER A 4 -78.52 9.35 -31.46
N MET A 5 -77.28 9.44 -31.92
CA MET A 5 -76.22 8.49 -31.61
C MET A 5 -75.24 9.19 -30.69
N ASP A 6 -75.19 8.79 -29.37
CA ASP A 6 -74.23 9.31 -28.42
C ASP A 6 -72.86 8.71 -28.70
N ILE A 7 -71.92 9.51 -29.20
CA ILE A 7 -70.54 9.13 -29.39
C ILE A 7 -69.77 9.40 -28.09
N VAL A 8 -69.50 8.37 -27.32
CA VAL A 8 -68.66 8.46 -26.15
C VAL A 8 -67.20 8.31 -26.57
N ILE A 9 -66.47 9.43 -26.58
CA ILE A 9 -65.02 9.43 -26.86
C ILE A 9 -64.30 9.05 -25.53
N ALA A 10 -63.75 7.83 -25.49
CA ALA A 10 -62.94 7.39 -24.37
C ALA A 10 -61.64 8.18 -24.29
N GLN A 11 -61.25 8.60 -23.10
CA GLN A 11 -59.98 9.28 -22.93
C GLN A 11 -58.80 8.39 -23.34
N PRO A 12 -57.77 8.90 -24.02
CA PRO A 12 -56.60 8.11 -24.39
C PRO A 12 -55.86 7.62 -23.17
N PHE A 13 -55.31 6.40 -23.21
CA PHE A 13 -54.73 5.69 -22.09
C PHE A 13 -53.60 6.49 -21.37
N TRP A 14 -52.88 7.39 -22.07
CA TRP A 14 -51.82 8.23 -21.53
C TRP A 14 -52.33 9.41 -20.66
N LEU A 15 -53.61 9.71 -20.68
CA LEU A 15 -54.27 10.75 -19.84
C LEU A 15 -55.04 10.10 -18.69
N THR A 16 -54.96 8.81 -18.48
CA THR A 16 -55.59 8.15 -17.34
C THR A 16 -54.88 8.48 -16.04
N ILE A 17 -55.62 8.48 -14.94
CA ILE A 17 -55.04 8.74 -13.57
C ILE A 17 -53.86 7.81 -13.32
N TRP A 18 -53.89 6.57 -13.76
CA TRP A 18 -52.81 5.61 -13.59
C TRP A 18 -51.55 5.99 -14.37
N ALA A 19 -51.72 6.50 -15.60
CA ALA A 19 -50.58 6.99 -16.40
C ALA A 19 -49.93 8.24 -15.75
N MET A 20 -50.74 9.17 -15.24
CA MET A 20 -50.23 10.34 -14.55
C MET A 20 -49.50 9.97 -13.27
N LEU A 21 -49.97 8.99 -12.49
CA LEU A 21 -49.25 8.47 -11.31
C LEU A 21 -47.92 7.82 -11.69
N LEU A 22 -47.89 7.06 -12.80
CA LEU A 22 -46.65 6.47 -13.34
C LEU A 22 -45.63 7.55 -13.76
N TYR A 23 -46.06 8.62 -14.44
CA TYR A 23 -45.21 9.74 -14.83
C TYR A 23 -44.67 10.47 -13.57
N ALA A 24 -45.53 10.72 -12.60
CA ALA A 24 -45.09 11.34 -11.32
C ALA A 24 -44.08 10.48 -10.59
N ALA A 25 -44.31 9.16 -10.48
CA ALA A 25 -43.37 8.22 -9.87
C ALA A 25 -42.03 8.17 -10.63
N PHE A 26 -42.06 8.19 -11.97
CA PHE A 26 -40.85 8.23 -12.80
C PHE A 26 -40.05 9.51 -12.63
N LEU A 27 -40.72 10.68 -12.58
CA LEU A 27 -40.09 11.96 -12.30
C LEU A 27 -39.49 12.02 -10.89
N CYS A 28 -40.19 11.50 -9.88
CA CYS A 28 -39.65 11.36 -8.54
C CYS A 28 -38.40 10.47 -8.49
N LEU A 29 -38.40 9.35 -9.21
CA LEU A 29 -37.22 8.45 -9.29
C LEU A 29 -36.02 9.17 -9.92
N ILE A 30 -36.25 9.88 -11.03
CA ILE A 30 -35.19 10.70 -11.67
C ILE A 30 -34.65 11.75 -10.70
N ALA A 31 -35.54 12.48 -9.99
CA ALA A 31 -35.14 13.50 -9.04
C ALA A 31 -34.29 12.90 -7.87
N ILE A 32 -34.68 11.73 -7.36
CA ILE A 32 -33.91 11.01 -6.33
C ILE A 32 -32.53 10.60 -6.85
N ILE A 33 -32.45 10.07 -8.07
CA ILE A 33 -31.17 9.69 -8.70
C ILE A 33 -30.26 10.91 -8.87
N LEU A 34 -30.79 12.02 -9.40
CA LEU A 34 -30.05 13.27 -9.58
C LEU A 34 -29.56 13.81 -8.23
N LEU A 35 -30.43 13.83 -7.23
CA LEU A 35 -30.04 14.28 -5.87
C LEU A 35 -28.93 13.42 -5.29
N ARG A 36 -29.02 12.09 -5.42
CA ARG A 36 -27.94 11.19 -5.02
C ARG A 36 -26.63 11.46 -5.74
N ILE A 37 -26.66 11.68 -7.04
CA ILE A 37 -25.47 12.02 -7.84
C ILE A 37 -24.84 13.33 -7.35
N LEU A 38 -25.65 14.37 -7.08
CA LEU A 38 -25.18 15.67 -6.57
C LEU A 38 -24.54 15.52 -5.17
N ILE A 39 -25.18 14.78 -4.27
CA ILE A 39 -24.64 14.51 -2.93
C ILE A 39 -23.30 13.78 -3.02
N LEU A 40 -23.21 12.72 -3.85
CA LEU A 40 -21.99 11.98 -4.06
C LEU A 40 -20.87 12.83 -4.67
N ARG A 41 -21.19 13.72 -5.63
CA ARG A 41 -20.22 14.67 -6.21
C ARG A 41 -19.73 15.67 -5.17
N LYS A 42 -20.62 16.21 -4.33
CA LYS A 42 -20.25 17.13 -3.26
C LYS A 42 -19.35 16.46 -2.22
N GLN A 43 -19.67 15.23 -1.81
CA GLN A 43 -18.84 14.44 -0.88
C GLN A 43 -17.44 14.15 -1.44
N ARG A 44 -17.35 13.79 -2.73
CA ARG A 44 -16.06 13.60 -3.42
C ARG A 44 -15.24 14.88 -3.43
N LYS A 45 -15.84 16.01 -3.83
CA LYS A 45 -15.14 17.30 -3.88
C LYS A 45 -14.57 17.72 -2.53
N VAL A 46 -15.35 17.57 -1.44
CA VAL A 46 -14.88 17.87 -0.07
C VAL A 46 -13.77 16.90 0.35
N SER A 47 -13.86 15.65 -0.06
CA SER A 47 -12.78 14.66 0.18
C SER A 47 -11.51 15.06 -0.55
N ASP A 48 -11.60 15.42 -1.83
CA ASP A 48 -10.45 15.81 -2.67
C ASP A 48 -9.76 17.09 -2.13
N GLU A 49 -10.52 18.09 -1.71
CA GLU A 49 -9.97 19.31 -1.09
C GLU A 49 -9.22 19.02 0.21
N LYS A 50 -9.75 18.16 1.08
CA LYS A 50 -9.06 17.71 2.29
C LYS A 50 -7.77 16.99 1.96
N ILE A 51 -7.77 16.16 0.96
CA ILE A 51 -6.66 15.40 0.44
C ILE A 51 -5.53 16.33 -0.01
N HIS A 52 -5.81 17.27 -0.89
CA HIS A 52 -4.83 18.25 -1.33
C HIS A 52 -4.24 19.08 -0.18
N PHE A 53 -5.06 19.45 0.81
CA PHE A 53 -4.58 20.11 2.01
C PHE A 53 -3.56 19.25 2.78
N PHE A 54 -3.84 17.95 2.97
CA PHE A 54 -2.91 17.04 3.66
C PHE A 54 -1.61 16.83 2.90
N ILE A 55 -1.66 16.70 1.55
CA ILE A 55 -0.45 16.58 0.72
C ILE A 55 0.45 17.81 0.89
N ASN A 56 -0.12 18.99 0.75
CA ASN A 56 0.63 20.22 0.87
C ASN A 56 1.21 20.37 2.27
N THR A 57 0.40 20.14 3.31
CA THR A 57 0.87 20.17 4.71
C THR A 57 1.98 19.16 4.97
N ALA A 58 1.87 17.93 4.44
CA ALA A 58 2.90 16.91 4.61
C ALA A 58 4.20 17.29 3.89
N HIS A 59 4.13 17.90 2.71
CA HIS A 59 5.29 18.45 2.00
C HIS A 59 5.94 19.57 2.80
N ASP A 60 5.14 20.49 3.34
CA ASP A 60 5.62 21.63 4.14
C ASP A 60 6.25 21.19 5.48
N ILE A 61 5.84 20.05 6.03
CA ILE A 61 6.45 19.44 7.20
C ILE A 61 7.75 18.70 6.83
N ARG A 62 7.84 18.06 5.66
CA ARG A 62 9.03 17.32 5.23
C ARG A 62 10.25 18.22 5.13
N THR A 63 10.11 19.40 4.55
CA THR A 63 11.21 20.33 4.30
C THR A 63 11.95 20.72 5.62
N PRO A 64 11.29 21.27 6.67
CA PRO A 64 11.97 21.58 7.92
C PRO A 64 12.54 20.34 8.62
N LEU A 65 11.88 19.17 8.52
CA LEU A 65 12.42 17.93 9.11
C LEU A 65 13.72 17.49 8.44
N THR A 66 13.82 17.63 7.11
CA THR A 66 15.05 17.34 6.37
C THR A 66 16.17 18.33 6.75
N LEU A 67 15.84 19.60 6.93
CA LEU A 67 16.78 20.62 7.39
C LEU A 67 17.24 20.43 8.84
N ILE A 68 16.44 19.79 9.69
CA ILE A 68 16.83 19.40 11.04
C ILE A 68 17.68 18.12 11.02
N LYS A 69 17.39 17.18 10.14
CA LYS A 69 18.09 15.90 10.05
C LYS A 69 19.56 16.08 9.69
N ALA A 70 19.84 16.87 8.65
CA ALA A 70 21.20 17.03 8.13
C ALA A 70 22.21 17.55 9.18
N PRO A 71 21.95 18.64 9.95
CA PRO A 71 22.85 19.07 11.01
C PRO A 71 23.01 18.04 12.13
N LEU A 72 21.95 17.29 12.48
CA LEU A 72 22.04 16.24 13.50
C LEU A 72 22.92 15.06 13.03
N GLU A 73 22.88 14.70 11.76
CA GLU A 73 23.76 13.68 11.18
C GLU A 73 25.21 14.18 11.13
N GLU A 74 25.42 15.43 10.78
CA GLU A 74 26.75 16.05 10.76
C GLU A 74 27.37 16.14 12.16
N LEU A 75 26.62 16.56 13.18
CA LEU A 75 27.07 16.57 14.57
C LEU A 75 27.44 15.17 15.08
N ARG A 76 26.66 14.15 14.70
CA ARG A 76 26.95 12.77 15.09
C ARG A 76 28.26 12.25 14.51
N GLU A 77 28.62 12.69 13.28
CA GLU A 77 29.79 12.20 12.56
C GLU A 77 31.07 12.99 12.87
N LYS A 78 30.94 14.28 13.17
CA LYS A 78 32.08 15.19 13.29
C LYS A 78 32.47 15.59 14.73
N GLU A 79 31.56 15.40 15.69
CA GLU A 79 31.78 15.85 17.08
C GLU A 79 31.99 14.69 18.04
N GLU A 80 32.94 14.82 18.96
CA GLU A 80 33.13 13.91 20.10
C GLU A 80 32.05 14.19 21.15
N LEU A 81 30.94 13.48 21.04
CA LEU A 81 29.81 13.61 21.97
C LEU A 81 30.02 12.71 23.22
N SER A 82 29.56 13.16 24.37
CA SER A 82 29.45 12.31 25.56
C SER A 82 28.48 11.13 25.29
N LYS A 83 28.56 10.05 26.08
CA LYS A 83 27.64 8.91 25.95
C LYS A 83 26.16 9.32 26.01
N GLU A 84 25.84 10.29 26.86
CA GLU A 84 24.49 10.85 26.98
C GLU A 84 24.13 11.69 25.74
N GLY A 85 25.08 12.51 25.24
CA GLY A 85 24.92 13.27 23.99
C GLY A 85 24.63 12.38 22.79
N ILE A 86 25.35 11.27 22.62
CA ILE A 86 25.11 10.27 21.58
C ILE A 86 23.71 9.66 21.73
N SER A 87 23.28 9.31 22.93
CA SER A 87 21.94 8.74 23.18
C SER A 87 20.83 9.73 22.83
N ASN A 88 20.98 11.00 23.22
CA ASN A 88 20.02 12.06 22.93
C ASN A 88 19.98 12.36 21.43
N MET A 89 21.13 12.41 20.75
CA MET A 89 21.24 12.61 19.31
C MET A 89 20.55 11.47 18.53
N ASN A 90 20.83 10.22 18.90
CA ASN A 90 20.18 9.06 18.28
C ASN A 90 18.67 9.07 18.50
N THR A 91 18.20 9.56 19.65
CA THR A 91 16.76 9.72 19.91
C THR A 91 16.14 10.80 19.06
N ALA A 92 16.81 11.95 18.89
CA ALA A 92 16.35 13.03 18.00
C ALA A 92 16.28 12.56 16.54
N LEU A 93 17.33 11.92 16.03
CA LEU A 93 17.36 11.35 14.67
C LEU A 93 16.26 10.29 14.44
N ARG A 94 16.01 9.43 15.43
CA ARG A 94 14.89 8.46 15.36
C ARG A 94 13.56 9.15 15.20
N ASN A 95 13.30 10.20 15.96
CA ASN A 95 12.04 10.95 15.91
C ASN A 95 11.87 11.71 14.59
N VAL A 96 12.92 12.38 14.11
CA VAL A 96 12.91 13.05 12.80
C VAL A 96 12.64 12.05 11.68
N ASN A 97 13.32 10.91 11.65
CA ASN A 97 13.11 9.86 10.68
C ASN A 97 11.70 9.23 10.78
N ALA A 98 11.12 9.13 11.98
CA ALA A 98 9.74 8.67 12.17
C ALA A 98 8.74 9.66 11.58
N LEU A 99 8.91 10.96 11.79
CA LEU A 99 8.07 12.02 11.23
C LEU A 99 8.18 12.09 9.70
N LEU A 100 9.40 12.00 9.15
CA LEU A 100 9.62 11.93 7.69
C LEU A 100 8.90 10.72 7.06
N ARG A 101 8.94 9.57 7.71
CA ARG A 101 8.18 8.38 7.26
C ARG A 101 6.68 8.60 7.33
N LEU A 102 6.16 9.22 8.38
CA LEU A 102 4.72 9.51 8.50
C LEU A 102 4.25 10.47 7.41
N THR A 103 5.00 11.54 7.14
CA THR A 103 4.68 12.49 6.05
C THR A 103 4.75 11.83 4.68
N THR A 104 5.77 11.01 4.42
CA THR A 104 5.90 10.25 3.18
C THR A 104 4.74 9.27 2.99
N ASN A 105 4.36 8.55 4.05
CA ASN A 105 3.22 7.63 4.00
C ASN A 105 1.89 8.36 3.75
N LEU A 106 1.71 9.55 4.33
CA LEU A 106 0.53 10.37 4.11
C LEU A 106 0.46 10.86 2.65
N ILE A 107 1.58 11.33 2.09
CA ILE A 107 1.67 11.74 0.67
C ILE A 107 1.40 10.55 -0.26
N ASN A 108 1.98 9.39 0.03
CA ASN A 108 1.78 8.18 -0.79
C ASN A 108 0.34 7.67 -0.72
N PHE A 109 -0.31 7.79 0.44
CA PHE A 109 -1.73 7.49 0.60
C PHE A 109 -2.59 8.38 -0.31
N GLU A 110 -2.38 9.68 -0.26
CA GLU A 110 -3.11 10.66 -1.03
C GLU A 110 -2.81 10.57 -2.53
N ARG A 111 -1.53 10.35 -2.89
CA ARG A 111 -1.16 10.04 -4.27
C ARG A 111 -1.88 8.81 -4.78
N ALA A 112 -2.08 7.77 -3.96
CA ALA A 112 -2.84 6.59 -4.38
C ALA A 112 -4.31 6.90 -4.68
N ASP A 113 -4.92 7.91 -4.08
CA ASP A 113 -6.29 8.34 -4.42
C ASP A 113 -6.33 9.25 -5.66
N VAL A 114 -5.38 10.19 -5.81
CA VAL A 114 -5.31 11.11 -6.95
C VAL A 114 -4.72 10.45 -8.20
N TYR A 115 -3.67 9.60 -8.05
CA TYR A 115 -3.01 8.88 -9.16
C TYR A 115 -3.59 7.49 -9.41
N SER A 116 -4.61 7.05 -8.67
CA SER A 116 -5.27 5.76 -8.88
C SER A 116 -6.12 5.70 -10.15
N SER A 117 -6.26 6.80 -10.88
CA SER A 117 -6.99 6.80 -12.14
C SER A 117 -6.15 6.33 -13.34
N GLU A 118 -4.83 6.44 -13.30
CA GLU A 118 -3.96 6.16 -14.44
C GLU A 118 -2.91 5.10 -14.13
N LEU A 119 -2.88 4.05 -14.95
CA LEU A 119 -1.84 3.03 -14.96
C LEU A 119 -0.92 3.26 -16.15
N TYR A 120 0.37 3.27 -15.89
CA TYR A 120 1.43 3.28 -16.91
C TYR A 120 1.96 1.86 -17.08
N ILE A 121 1.34 1.12 -17.97
CA ILE A 121 1.60 -0.31 -18.15
C ILE A 121 2.74 -0.51 -19.15
N SER A 122 3.71 -1.34 -18.76
CA SER A 122 4.78 -1.83 -19.63
C SER A 122 5.03 -3.32 -19.38
N GLU A 123 5.71 -3.96 -20.33
CA GLU A 123 6.06 -5.37 -20.21
C GLU A 123 7.33 -5.54 -19.38
N HIS A 124 7.30 -6.48 -18.44
CA HIS A 124 8.41 -6.78 -17.55
C HIS A 124 8.59 -8.28 -17.36
N GLU A 125 9.84 -8.72 -17.24
CA GLU A 125 10.16 -10.08 -16.81
C GLU A 125 9.99 -10.19 -15.30
N LEU A 126 9.06 -11.08 -14.88
CA LEU A 126 8.57 -11.11 -13.51
C LEU A 126 9.63 -11.61 -12.51
N ASN A 127 10.43 -12.62 -12.86
CA ASN A 127 11.47 -13.12 -11.97
C ASN A 127 12.57 -12.08 -11.72
N THR A 128 13.02 -11.38 -12.77
CA THR A 128 14.00 -10.30 -12.63
C THR A 128 13.46 -9.20 -11.73
N PHE A 129 12.22 -8.76 -11.97
CA PHE A 129 11.57 -7.74 -11.17
C PHE A 129 11.43 -8.14 -9.70
N MET A 130 10.99 -9.37 -9.43
CA MET A 130 10.83 -9.85 -8.05
C MET A 130 12.15 -10.09 -7.35
N ASN A 131 13.19 -10.55 -8.06
CA ASN A 131 14.55 -10.71 -7.51
C ASN A 131 15.18 -9.36 -7.14
N GLU A 132 14.96 -8.29 -7.93
CA GLU A 132 15.41 -6.94 -7.56
C GLU A 132 14.83 -6.52 -6.20
N ILE A 133 13.54 -6.75 -5.99
CA ILE A 133 12.88 -6.43 -4.72
C ILE A 133 13.37 -7.33 -3.58
N PHE A 134 13.48 -8.65 -3.83
CA PHE A 134 13.98 -9.60 -2.85
C PHE A 134 15.38 -9.23 -2.35
N ASN A 135 16.30 -8.97 -3.27
CA ASN A 135 17.69 -8.62 -2.95
C ASN A 135 17.78 -7.32 -2.12
N ALA A 136 16.91 -6.36 -2.36
CA ALA A 136 16.86 -5.12 -1.58
C ALA A 136 16.56 -5.34 -0.08
N PHE A 137 15.92 -6.45 0.29
CA PHE A 137 15.61 -6.78 1.68
C PHE A 137 16.54 -7.84 2.30
N GLN A 138 17.43 -8.45 1.52
CA GLN A 138 18.31 -9.53 1.99
C GLN A 138 19.20 -9.08 3.15
N GLN A 139 19.80 -7.91 3.05
CA GLN A 139 20.66 -7.37 4.12
C GLN A 139 19.86 -7.14 5.42
N TYR A 140 18.64 -6.62 5.32
CA TYR A 140 17.78 -6.42 6.47
C TYR A 140 17.39 -7.75 7.15
N ALA A 141 17.07 -8.77 6.35
CA ALA A 141 16.77 -10.10 6.85
C ALA A 141 17.97 -10.74 7.56
N ASN A 142 19.19 -10.61 6.98
CA ASN A 142 20.42 -11.10 7.57
C ASN A 142 20.72 -10.45 8.92
N ILE A 143 20.60 -9.12 9.03
CA ILE A 143 20.81 -8.39 10.29
C ILE A 143 19.84 -8.84 11.38
N LYS A 144 18.61 -9.18 10.99
CA LYS A 144 17.56 -9.68 11.89
C LYS A 144 17.63 -11.19 12.15
N HIS A 145 18.59 -11.88 11.53
CA HIS A 145 18.70 -13.35 11.57
C HIS A 145 17.43 -14.06 11.12
N ILE A 146 16.72 -13.52 10.13
CA ILE A 146 15.53 -14.12 9.54
C ILE A 146 15.96 -14.96 8.34
N ASN A 147 15.48 -16.21 8.27
CA ASN A 147 15.63 -17.05 7.08
C ASN A 147 14.68 -16.52 5.99
N PHE A 148 15.24 -15.79 5.02
CA PHE A 148 14.48 -15.14 3.94
C PHE A 148 14.75 -15.85 2.63
N THR A 149 13.73 -16.45 2.02
CA THR A 149 13.84 -17.28 0.82
C THR A 149 12.95 -16.80 -0.30
N TYR A 150 13.40 -17.00 -1.54
CA TYR A 150 12.66 -16.72 -2.76
C TYR A 150 12.59 -17.97 -3.63
N GLU A 151 11.40 -18.31 -4.11
CA GLU A 151 11.15 -19.44 -4.98
C GLU A 151 10.17 -19.06 -6.10
N SER A 152 10.34 -19.67 -7.29
CA SER A 152 9.45 -19.51 -8.43
C SER A 152 9.19 -20.87 -9.10
N ASN A 153 7.96 -21.13 -9.52
CA ASN A 153 7.60 -22.35 -10.24
C ASN A 153 7.79 -22.23 -11.77
N PHE A 154 8.36 -21.13 -12.25
CA PHE A 154 8.70 -20.92 -13.66
C PHE A 154 10.07 -20.25 -13.77
N ARG A 155 10.72 -20.42 -14.92
CA ARG A 155 12.04 -19.84 -15.16
C ARG A 155 11.98 -18.42 -15.73
N TYR A 156 11.01 -18.17 -16.60
CA TYR A 156 10.88 -16.91 -17.33
C TYR A 156 9.41 -16.61 -17.64
N MET A 157 8.94 -15.38 -17.35
CA MET A 157 7.60 -14.96 -17.68
C MET A 157 7.52 -13.45 -17.85
N ASN A 158 7.10 -13.00 -19.04
CA ASN A 158 6.76 -11.61 -19.28
C ASN A 158 5.31 -11.31 -18.90
N VAL A 159 5.10 -10.25 -18.17
CA VAL A 159 3.79 -9.77 -17.72
C VAL A 159 3.69 -8.24 -17.84
N TRP A 160 2.48 -7.75 -17.98
CA TRP A 160 2.19 -6.34 -18.17
C TRP A 160 1.69 -5.72 -16.87
N PHE A 161 2.40 -4.71 -16.37
CA PHE A 161 2.02 -3.96 -15.16
C PHE A 161 2.69 -2.59 -15.09
N ASP A 162 2.24 -1.76 -14.16
CA ASP A 162 2.90 -0.51 -13.76
C ASP A 162 4.01 -0.83 -12.75
N LYS A 163 5.29 -0.67 -13.16
CA LYS A 163 6.47 -1.07 -12.37
C LYS A 163 6.50 -0.39 -11.00
N GLU A 164 6.29 0.92 -10.94
CA GLU A 164 6.38 1.69 -9.69
C GLU A 164 5.30 1.26 -8.68
N LYS A 165 4.08 1.07 -9.17
CA LYS A 165 2.97 0.65 -8.32
C LYS A 165 3.11 -0.79 -7.84
N MET A 166 3.60 -1.69 -8.71
CA MET A 166 3.89 -3.09 -8.34
C MET A 166 5.03 -3.16 -7.32
N GLU A 167 6.08 -2.37 -7.51
CA GLU A 167 7.18 -2.26 -6.55
C GLU A 167 6.68 -1.80 -5.17
N SER A 168 5.80 -0.80 -5.14
CA SER A 168 5.16 -0.34 -3.91
C SER A 168 4.34 -1.44 -3.22
N ILE A 169 3.60 -2.27 -3.97
CA ILE A 169 2.85 -3.41 -3.44
C ILE A 169 3.78 -4.38 -2.72
N PHE A 170 4.80 -4.89 -3.42
CA PHE A 170 5.64 -5.97 -2.89
C PHE A 170 6.60 -5.48 -1.80
N LYS A 171 7.15 -4.27 -1.92
CA LYS A 171 7.95 -3.67 -0.84
C LYS A 171 7.15 -3.53 0.46
N ASN A 172 5.88 -3.11 0.40
CA ASN A 172 5.04 -3.02 1.59
C ASN A 172 4.78 -4.39 2.23
N ILE A 173 4.51 -5.43 1.44
CA ILE A 173 4.19 -6.76 1.97
C ILE A 173 5.44 -7.43 2.56
N ILE A 174 6.55 -7.42 1.81
CA ILE A 174 7.82 -8.04 2.26
C ILE A 174 8.36 -7.29 3.49
N SER A 175 8.34 -5.97 3.48
CA SER A 175 8.72 -5.17 4.64
C SER A 175 7.88 -5.50 5.88
N ASN A 176 6.56 -5.67 5.73
CA ASN A 176 5.70 -6.07 6.84
C ASN A 176 6.03 -7.48 7.33
N ALA A 177 6.21 -8.45 6.45
CA ALA A 177 6.57 -9.82 6.81
C ALA A 177 7.88 -9.85 7.64
N LEU A 178 8.94 -9.21 7.13
CA LEU A 178 10.23 -9.13 7.83
C LEU A 178 10.15 -8.35 9.15
N LYS A 179 9.32 -7.32 9.20
CA LYS A 179 9.15 -6.45 10.36
C LYS A 179 8.49 -7.17 11.53
N TYR A 180 7.44 -7.96 11.25
CA TYR A 180 6.62 -8.64 12.26
C TYR A 180 7.09 -10.07 12.55
N THR A 181 8.07 -10.58 11.84
CA THR A 181 8.73 -11.86 12.13
C THR A 181 9.81 -11.65 13.18
N PRO A 182 9.85 -12.45 14.27
CA PRO A 182 10.91 -12.39 15.28
C PRO A 182 12.26 -12.87 14.71
N GLU A 183 13.34 -12.65 15.47
CA GLU A 183 14.66 -13.22 15.17
C GLU A 183 14.56 -14.75 15.03
N ASN A 184 15.34 -15.32 14.11
CA ASN A 184 15.35 -16.74 13.73
C ASN A 184 14.03 -17.26 13.15
N GLY A 185 13.09 -16.38 12.80
CA GLY A 185 11.90 -16.77 12.07
C GLY A 185 12.15 -16.93 10.58
N ASN A 186 11.07 -17.28 9.84
CA ASN A 186 11.14 -17.53 8.39
C ASN A 186 10.22 -16.56 7.65
N VAL A 187 10.70 -16.06 6.51
CA VAL A 187 9.90 -15.34 5.53
C VAL A 187 10.18 -15.93 4.15
N GLN A 188 9.14 -16.38 3.47
CA GLN A 188 9.22 -16.97 2.14
C GLN A 188 8.42 -16.15 1.14
N VAL A 189 9.03 -15.87 0.00
CA VAL A 189 8.36 -15.27 -1.17
C VAL A 189 8.27 -16.34 -2.23
N PHE A 190 7.06 -16.72 -2.61
CA PHE A 190 6.79 -17.74 -3.64
C PHE A 190 6.03 -17.11 -4.80
N VAL A 191 6.61 -17.18 -6.00
CA VAL A 191 5.99 -16.68 -7.23
C VAL A 191 5.50 -17.84 -8.05
N SER A 192 4.26 -17.82 -8.48
CA SER A 192 3.65 -18.91 -9.22
C SER A 192 2.84 -18.46 -10.40
N GLU A 193 2.82 -19.31 -11.41
CA GLU A 193 2.12 -19.15 -12.67
C GLU A 193 1.01 -20.18 -12.82
N THR A 194 -0.13 -19.74 -13.38
CA THR A 194 -1.20 -20.61 -13.87
C THR A 194 -1.50 -20.26 -15.34
N SER A 195 -2.45 -20.95 -16.01
CA SER A 195 -2.86 -20.66 -17.38
C SER A 195 -3.26 -19.19 -17.58
N ASP A 196 -4.02 -18.61 -16.65
CA ASP A 196 -4.70 -17.32 -16.83
C ASP A 196 -4.22 -16.22 -15.89
N SER A 197 -3.37 -16.58 -14.92
CA SER A 197 -2.93 -15.67 -13.87
C SER A 197 -1.52 -15.98 -13.39
N TRP A 198 -0.94 -15.01 -12.70
CA TRP A 198 0.25 -15.19 -11.89
C TRP A 198 -0.02 -14.70 -10.47
N SER A 199 0.70 -15.23 -9.52
CA SER A 199 0.52 -14.85 -8.12
C SER A 199 1.85 -14.78 -7.38
N VAL A 200 1.89 -13.89 -6.39
CA VAL A 200 2.97 -13.81 -5.40
C VAL A 200 2.37 -14.10 -4.04
N GLU A 201 2.95 -15.06 -3.35
CA GLU A 201 2.61 -15.43 -1.99
C GLU A 201 3.78 -15.08 -1.07
N VAL A 202 3.52 -14.30 -0.04
CA VAL A 202 4.49 -13.99 1.01
C VAL A 202 3.99 -14.64 2.30
N ARG A 203 4.79 -15.56 2.82
CA ARG A 203 4.52 -16.30 4.05
C ARG A 203 5.52 -15.90 5.12
N ASP A 204 5.04 -15.61 6.31
CA ASP A 204 5.87 -15.32 7.47
C ASP A 204 5.50 -16.20 8.68
N THR A 205 6.45 -16.40 9.58
CA THR A 205 6.25 -17.04 10.88
C THR A 205 6.22 -16.00 12.02
N GLY A 206 5.61 -14.85 11.74
CA GLY A 206 5.55 -13.71 12.65
C GLY A 206 4.46 -13.82 13.71
N ILE A 207 4.15 -12.68 14.32
CA ILE A 207 3.14 -12.57 15.39
C ILE A 207 1.72 -12.93 14.94
N GLY A 208 1.49 -13.09 13.63
CA GLY A 208 0.16 -13.33 13.07
C GLY A 208 -0.84 -12.20 13.35
N ILE A 209 -2.11 -12.46 13.05
CA ILE A 209 -3.18 -11.46 13.10
C ILE A 209 -4.44 -12.10 13.70
N PRO A 210 -5.02 -11.53 14.77
CA PRO A 210 -6.25 -12.01 15.36
C PRO A 210 -7.39 -12.12 14.34
N ALA A 211 -8.17 -13.19 14.38
CA ALA A 211 -9.19 -13.49 13.36
C ALA A 211 -10.26 -12.39 13.21
N ASN A 212 -10.64 -11.74 14.32
CA ASN A 212 -11.62 -10.65 14.35
C ASN A 212 -11.08 -9.34 13.74
N GLU A 213 -9.76 -9.24 13.51
CA GLU A 213 -9.07 -8.06 13.00
C GLU A 213 -8.72 -8.18 11.52
N GLN A 214 -8.61 -9.38 10.96
CA GLN A 214 -8.15 -9.62 9.59
C GLN A 214 -8.94 -8.84 8.54
N LYS A 215 -10.26 -8.76 8.68
CA LYS A 215 -11.14 -7.99 7.77
C LYS A 215 -10.95 -6.47 7.86
N LYS A 216 -10.31 -5.98 8.92
CA LYS A 216 -10.09 -4.54 9.17
C LYS A 216 -8.73 -4.07 8.67
N LEU A 217 -7.78 -4.98 8.39
CA LEU A 217 -6.38 -4.65 8.01
C LEU A 217 -6.24 -3.79 6.76
N PHE A 218 -7.19 -3.89 5.85
CA PHE A 218 -7.21 -3.09 4.63
C PHE A 218 -7.96 -1.77 4.79
N LYS A 219 -8.39 -1.43 6.03
CA LYS A 219 -8.99 -0.14 6.35
C LYS A 219 -7.91 0.88 6.70
N LEU A 220 -8.23 2.13 6.47
CA LEU A 220 -7.35 3.26 6.77
C LEU A 220 -6.97 3.31 8.26
N HIS A 221 -5.68 3.53 8.54
CA HIS A 221 -5.11 3.66 9.89
C HIS A 221 -5.37 2.47 10.84
N PHE A 222 -5.72 1.30 10.30
CA PHE A 222 -5.90 0.13 11.14
C PHE A 222 -4.56 -0.56 11.43
N ARG A 223 -4.32 -0.85 12.70
CA ARG A 223 -3.21 -1.71 13.17
C ARG A 223 -3.77 -2.76 14.08
N GLY A 224 -3.30 -4.00 13.93
CA GLY A 224 -3.69 -5.09 14.83
C GLY A 224 -3.29 -4.79 16.28
N SER A 225 -4.10 -5.23 17.23
CA SER A 225 -3.86 -5.00 18.67
C SER A 225 -2.51 -5.55 19.12
N ASN A 226 -2.11 -6.72 18.63
CA ASN A 226 -0.81 -7.33 18.89
C ASN A 226 0.35 -6.56 18.26
N ALA A 227 0.15 -5.88 17.12
CA ALA A 227 1.13 -5.02 16.47
C ALA A 227 1.29 -3.66 17.18
N ILE A 228 0.25 -3.15 17.85
CA ILE A 228 0.31 -1.94 18.66
C ILE A 228 1.15 -2.18 19.94
N ASN A 229 0.96 -3.34 20.56
CA ASN A 229 1.68 -3.74 21.77
C ASN A 229 3.13 -4.15 21.49
N SER A 230 3.48 -4.41 20.24
CA SER A 230 4.88 -4.66 19.84
C SER A 230 5.66 -3.34 19.76
N LYS A 231 6.98 -3.35 20.05
CA LYS A 231 7.89 -2.19 19.88
C LYS A 231 8.02 -1.73 18.40
N VAL A 232 7.24 -2.32 17.51
CA VAL A 232 7.33 -2.15 16.06
C VAL A 232 6.49 -0.96 15.59
N THR A 233 7.11 0.10 15.10
CA THR A 233 6.43 1.30 14.58
C THR A 233 5.79 1.08 13.20
N GLY A 234 4.58 1.60 12.97
CA GLY A 234 3.90 1.54 11.66
C GLY A 234 2.73 2.54 11.56
N SER A 235 2.47 3.06 10.37
CA SER A 235 1.42 4.04 10.10
C SER A 235 0.02 3.45 9.92
N GLY A 236 -0.10 2.13 9.67
CA GLY A 236 -1.38 1.49 9.34
C GLY A 236 -1.91 1.81 7.92
N ILE A 237 -1.11 2.43 7.07
CA ILE A 237 -1.50 2.86 5.71
C ILE A 237 -1.06 1.83 4.65
N GLY A 238 0.04 1.12 4.88
CA GLY A 238 0.69 0.28 3.86
C GLY A 238 -0.21 -0.80 3.24
N LEU A 239 -0.94 -1.58 4.06
CA LEU A 239 -1.82 -2.64 3.55
C LEU A 239 -3.06 -2.10 2.84
N MET A 240 -3.56 -0.94 3.24
CA MET A 240 -4.65 -0.28 2.51
C MET A 240 -4.17 0.19 1.13
N LEU A 241 -2.96 0.78 1.03
CA LEU A 241 -2.34 1.14 -0.24
C LEU A 241 -2.17 -0.10 -1.13
N VAL A 242 -1.65 -1.20 -0.59
CA VAL A 242 -1.56 -2.49 -1.30
C VAL A 242 -2.92 -2.90 -1.86
N TRP A 243 -3.98 -2.88 -1.05
CA TRP A 243 -5.32 -3.25 -1.50
C TRP A 243 -5.81 -2.38 -2.67
N LYS A 244 -5.60 -1.05 -2.60
CA LYS A 244 -5.98 -0.12 -3.68
C LYS A 244 -5.21 -0.41 -4.97
N LEU A 245 -3.88 -0.54 -4.88
CA LEU A 245 -3.02 -0.79 -6.04
C LEU A 245 -3.27 -2.16 -6.68
N VAL A 246 -3.52 -3.21 -5.89
CA VAL A 246 -3.90 -4.53 -6.38
C VAL A 246 -5.22 -4.46 -7.17
N ARG A 247 -6.23 -3.79 -6.62
CA ARG A 247 -7.51 -3.61 -7.33
C ARG A 247 -7.38 -2.79 -8.61
N LEU A 248 -6.53 -1.77 -8.62
CA LEU A 248 -6.23 -0.98 -9.80
C LEU A 248 -5.68 -1.87 -10.93
N HIS A 249 -4.79 -2.81 -10.60
CA HIS A 249 -4.26 -3.83 -11.52
C HIS A 249 -5.23 -5.00 -11.76
N LYS A 250 -6.51 -4.90 -11.35
CA LYS A 250 -7.52 -5.95 -11.48
C LYS A 250 -7.15 -7.26 -10.79
N GLY A 251 -6.24 -7.19 -9.81
CA GLY A 251 -5.81 -8.32 -9.00
C GLY A 251 -6.75 -8.63 -7.83
N LYS A 252 -6.44 -9.73 -7.16
CA LYS A 252 -7.13 -10.20 -5.94
C LYS A 252 -6.09 -10.39 -4.85
N ILE A 253 -6.47 -10.08 -3.61
CA ILE A 253 -5.63 -10.29 -2.43
C ILE A 253 -6.36 -11.23 -1.47
N ASN A 254 -5.67 -12.26 -1.03
CA ASN A 254 -6.11 -13.20 -0.02
C ASN A 254 -5.15 -13.14 1.16
N LEU A 255 -5.70 -13.12 2.37
CA LEU A 255 -4.97 -13.14 3.63
C LEU A 255 -5.45 -14.34 4.44
N SER A 256 -4.52 -15.13 4.93
CA SER A 256 -4.73 -16.16 5.94
C SER A 256 -3.71 -15.96 7.05
N SER A 257 -4.13 -15.89 8.30
CA SER A 257 -3.24 -15.67 9.42
C SER A 257 -3.77 -16.34 10.67
N ILE A 258 -2.85 -16.84 11.50
CA ILE A 258 -3.14 -17.39 12.83
C ILE A 258 -2.25 -16.63 13.81
N GLU A 259 -2.84 -16.11 14.85
CA GLU A 259 -2.13 -15.38 15.90
C GLU A 259 -1.00 -16.24 16.49
N ASN A 260 0.20 -15.65 16.61
CA ASN A 260 1.44 -16.31 17.06
C ASN A 260 1.96 -17.46 16.17
N GLN A 261 1.42 -17.66 14.98
CA GLN A 261 1.92 -18.66 14.02
C GLN A 261 2.37 -18.05 12.69
N GLY A 262 1.96 -16.79 12.42
CA GLY A 262 2.34 -16.06 11.23
C GLY A 262 1.19 -15.77 10.27
N SER A 263 1.55 -15.28 9.09
CA SER A 263 0.59 -14.86 8.06
C SER A 263 1.00 -15.32 6.68
N VAL A 264 0.01 -15.48 5.82
CA VAL A 264 0.17 -15.73 4.39
C VAL A 264 -0.64 -14.70 3.63
N ILE A 265 0.03 -13.86 2.84
CA ILE A 265 -0.60 -12.92 1.93
C ILE A 265 -0.34 -13.40 0.51
N LYS A 266 -1.40 -13.73 -0.21
CA LYS A 266 -1.35 -14.13 -1.62
C LYS A 266 -2.03 -13.08 -2.48
N ILE A 267 -1.30 -12.55 -3.47
CA ILE A 267 -1.84 -11.64 -4.48
C ILE A 267 -1.83 -12.33 -5.82
N THR A 268 -2.95 -12.27 -6.52
CA THR A 268 -3.11 -12.89 -7.84
C THR A 268 -3.49 -11.81 -8.85
N PHE A 269 -2.80 -11.81 -9.99
CA PHE A 269 -3.03 -10.90 -11.10
C PHE A 269 -3.36 -11.68 -12.38
N PRO A 270 -4.25 -11.16 -13.24
CA PRO A 270 -4.52 -11.77 -14.54
C PRO A 270 -3.34 -11.52 -15.49
N LYS A 271 -3.02 -12.49 -16.36
CA LYS A 271 -2.01 -12.36 -17.42
C LYS A 271 -2.49 -11.50 -18.60
N ASP A 272 -3.81 -11.44 -18.86
CA ASP A 272 -4.37 -10.78 -20.02
C ASP A 272 -4.17 -9.26 -20.02
N SER A 273 -3.28 -8.77 -20.87
CA SER A 273 -3.00 -7.34 -21.07
C SER A 273 -4.19 -6.57 -21.67
N LYS A 274 -5.11 -7.25 -22.37
CA LYS A 274 -6.31 -6.61 -22.98
C LYS A 274 -7.25 -5.99 -21.95
N ARG A 275 -7.15 -6.40 -20.69
CA ARG A 275 -7.91 -5.82 -19.56
C ARG A 275 -7.49 -4.39 -19.21
N PHE A 276 -6.32 -3.97 -19.69
CA PHE A 276 -5.78 -2.63 -19.49
C PHE A 276 -6.07 -1.65 -20.62
N ARG A 277 -7.11 -1.88 -21.45
CA ARG A 277 -7.48 -1.06 -22.63
C ARG A 277 -7.63 0.45 -22.35
N LYS A 278 -7.81 0.86 -21.10
CA LYS A 278 -7.87 2.28 -20.67
C LYS A 278 -6.59 2.76 -20.01
N ALA A 279 -5.57 1.93 -19.89
CA ALA A 279 -4.29 2.31 -19.32
C ALA A 279 -3.40 2.94 -20.41
N HIS A 280 -2.61 3.91 -20.04
CA HIS A 280 -1.59 4.46 -20.92
C HIS A 280 -0.50 3.41 -21.12
N LEU A 281 -0.25 3.03 -22.39
CA LEU A 281 0.94 2.25 -22.70
C LEU A 281 2.14 3.18 -22.48
N ALA A 282 2.95 2.88 -21.49
CA ALA A 282 4.17 3.61 -21.24
C ALA A 282 5.12 3.36 -22.41
N THR A 283 5.31 4.35 -23.27
CA THR A 283 6.49 4.39 -24.10
C THR A 283 7.69 4.48 -23.17
N PRO A 284 8.82 3.78 -23.42
CA PRO A 284 10.02 3.93 -22.61
C PRO A 284 10.58 5.34 -22.82
N SER A 285 10.04 6.30 -22.10
CA SER A 285 10.50 7.67 -22.08
C SER A 285 11.28 7.92 -20.82
N LYS A 286 12.56 8.22 -21.03
CA LYS A 286 13.48 8.95 -20.17
C LYS A 286 12.88 9.42 -18.83
N GLN A 287 13.37 8.77 -17.75
CA GLN A 287 13.72 9.34 -16.46
C GLN A 287 12.83 10.50 -15.95
N ARG A 288 11.88 10.20 -15.10
CA ARG A 288 11.72 10.98 -13.87
C ARG A 288 12.47 10.24 -12.77
N ILE A 289 13.80 10.38 -12.83
CA ILE A 289 14.65 10.14 -11.67
C ILE A 289 14.44 11.34 -10.77
N GLU A 290 13.61 11.17 -9.77
CA GLU A 290 13.72 11.92 -8.52
C GLU A 290 12.80 11.26 -7.49
N ASN A 291 13.41 10.75 -6.42
CA ASN A 291 12.81 10.42 -5.12
C ASN A 291 12.11 9.07 -4.93
N THR A 292 12.79 7.96 -5.19
CA THR A 292 12.31 6.63 -4.71
C THR A 292 13.37 5.83 -3.93
N ILE A 293 14.38 6.46 -3.36
CA ILE A 293 15.45 5.74 -2.62
C ILE A 293 15.09 5.47 -1.15
N ASP A 294 14.01 6.01 -0.61
CA ASP A 294 13.76 6.04 0.85
C ASP A 294 12.73 5.03 1.40
N ASN A 295 12.34 3.98 0.67
CA ASN A 295 11.32 3.06 1.15
C ASN A 295 11.83 1.71 1.70
N VAL A 296 13.15 1.49 1.74
CA VAL A 296 13.74 0.48 2.60
C VAL A 296 13.94 1.16 3.95
N PRO A 297 13.24 0.79 5.02
CA PRO A 297 13.55 1.35 6.32
C PRO A 297 15.01 0.96 6.60
N PRO A 298 15.91 1.92 6.86
CA PRO A 298 17.21 1.55 7.38
C PRO A 298 16.95 0.72 8.65
N PRO A 299 17.68 -0.35 8.87
CA PRO A 299 17.58 -1.11 10.11
C PRO A 299 17.73 -0.11 11.25
N SER A 300 16.91 -0.26 12.30
CA SER A 300 16.98 0.65 13.44
C SER A 300 18.44 0.66 13.96
N PRO A 301 18.97 1.82 14.36
CA PRO A 301 20.35 1.90 14.89
C PRO A 301 20.65 0.89 15.99
N GLU A 302 19.64 0.47 16.75
CA GLU A 302 19.74 -0.57 17.78
C GLU A 302 20.15 -1.95 17.20
N ILE A 303 19.81 -2.25 15.94
CA ILE A 303 20.20 -3.51 15.28
C ILE A 303 21.68 -3.43 14.87
N TYR A 304 22.16 -2.26 14.40
CA TYR A 304 23.57 -2.07 14.08
C TYR A 304 24.45 -2.06 15.33
N GLU A 305 24.05 -1.38 16.42
CA GLU A 305 24.83 -1.35 17.66
C GLU A 305 24.92 -2.73 18.32
N ASN A 306 23.86 -3.53 18.27
CA ASN A 306 23.87 -4.89 18.82
C ASN A 306 24.68 -5.87 17.96
N ALA A 307 24.70 -5.71 16.64
CA ALA A 307 25.55 -6.50 15.76
C ALA A 307 27.03 -6.19 15.97
N GLN A 308 27.42 -4.90 16.06
CA GLN A 308 28.81 -4.49 16.33
C GLN A 308 29.28 -4.85 17.74
N LYS A 309 28.39 -4.81 18.75
CA LYS A 309 28.73 -5.30 20.09
C LYS A 309 29.00 -6.80 20.16
N LYS A 310 28.22 -7.60 19.38
CA LYS A 310 28.45 -9.05 19.30
C LYS A 310 29.75 -9.39 18.54
N GLU A 311 30.08 -8.68 17.47
CA GLU A 311 31.36 -8.86 16.76
C GLU A 311 32.55 -8.49 17.63
N ASN A 312 32.52 -7.38 18.35
CA ASN A 312 33.60 -6.97 19.27
C ASN A 312 33.77 -7.91 20.47
N ILE A 313 32.71 -8.56 20.94
CA ILE A 313 32.79 -9.56 22.02
C ILE A 313 33.41 -10.86 21.50
N ASN A 314 33.12 -11.27 20.27
CA ASN A 314 33.69 -12.45 19.64
C ASN A 314 35.19 -12.24 19.31
N HIS A 315 35.59 -11.07 18.82
CA HIS A 315 37.01 -10.76 18.60
C HIS A 315 37.85 -10.71 19.90
N ARG A 316 37.29 -10.31 21.06
CA ARG A 316 37.98 -10.38 22.35
C ARG A 316 38.06 -11.79 22.93
N ARG A 317 37.24 -12.74 22.53
CA ARG A 317 37.31 -14.15 22.97
C ARG A 317 38.29 -15.02 22.17
N ILE A 318 38.80 -14.53 21.04
CA ILE A 318 39.80 -15.23 20.22
C ILE A 318 41.23 -14.80 20.56
N LEU A 319 41.41 -13.80 21.42
CA LEU A 319 42.71 -13.26 21.84
C LEU A 319 43.05 -13.55 23.31
N ILE A 320 42.39 -14.51 23.94
CA ILE A 320 42.74 -15.15 25.22
C ILE A 320 42.79 -16.65 25.02
#